data_324cdbbc195c0ab7fbd3504cb7acfc50
#
_entry.id   324cdbbc195c0ab7fbd3504cb7acfc50
#
_cell.length_a   1.000
_cell.length_b   1.000
_cell.length_c   1.000
_cell.angle_alpha   90.00
_cell.angle_beta   90.00
_cell.angle_gamma   90.00
#
_symmetry.space_group_name_H-M   'P 1'
#
loop_
_entity.id
_entity.type
_entity.pdbx_description
1 polymer ?
#
loop_
_entity_poly.entity_id
_entity_poly.type
_entity_poly.pdbx_seq_one_letter_code
_entity_poly.pdbx_strand_id
1 'polypeptide(L)'
;MTDQGCPSTVPPRATAVIASGTTDGHSWSVTAYVGPWGTCFSTAAGESACTATVPMTSTGVVGIAGNPPQFVYGSAAASVSYLIVRLTDGRSFRAGVVPIDGEKLFAFALGKGQTLRRWTAYDAAGRALSWGSSL
;
A
#
# COMPACT_ATOMS: atom_id res chain seq x y z
N MET A 1 -18.59 -9.33 8.72
CA MET A 1 -17.21 -8.92 8.84
C MET A 1 -16.96 -8.35 10.22
N THR A 2 -15.89 -8.73 10.78
CA THR A 2 -15.51 -8.11 12.01
C THR A 2 -14.86 -6.80 11.74
N ASP A 3 -15.02 -5.92 12.62
CA ASP A 3 -14.66 -4.59 12.41
C ASP A 3 -13.39 -4.23 13.01
N GLN A 4 -12.36 -4.95 12.81
CA GLN A 4 -11.04 -4.67 13.33
C GLN A 4 -10.60 -3.29 12.86
N GLY A 5 -10.96 -2.28 13.61
CA GLY A 5 -10.64 -0.92 13.30
C GLY A 5 -11.51 -0.27 12.22
N CYS A 6 -12.43 -0.99 11.62
CA CYS A 6 -13.33 -0.47 10.60
C CYS A 6 -14.77 -0.62 11.04
N PRO A 7 -15.56 0.46 11.04
CA PRO A 7 -16.99 0.33 11.29
C PRO A 7 -17.62 -0.46 10.15
N SER A 8 -18.31 -1.52 10.48
CA SER A 8 -18.82 -2.43 9.47
C SER A 8 -20.29 -2.23 9.14
N THR A 9 -20.95 -1.31 9.81
CA THR A 9 -22.38 -1.07 9.58
C THR A 9 -22.67 -0.34 8.30
N VAL A 10 -21.67 0.35 7.73
CA VAL A 10 -21.79 1.06 6.47
C VAL A 10 -20.85 0.40 5.46
N PRO A 11 -21.38 -0.11 4.33
CA PRO A 11 -20.52 -0.76 3.35
C PRO A 11 -19.55 0.25 2.69
N PRO A 12 -18.42 -0.22 2.18
CA PRO A 12 -17.51 0.65 1.46
C PRO A 12 -18.12 1.13 0.15
N ARG A 13 -17.72 2.33 -0.28
CA ARG A 13 -18.10 2.85 -1.60
C ARG A 13 -17.31 2.17 -2.71
N ALA A 14 -16.09 1.75 -2.42
CA ALA A 14 -15.25 1.09 -3.38
C ALA A 14 -14.35 0.07 -2.67
N THR A 15 -14.07 -1.03 -3.37
CA THR A 15 -13.21 -2.10 -2.88
C THR A 15 -12.38 -2.58 -4.07
N ALA A 16 -11.08 -2.74 -3.89
CA ALA A 16 -10.22 -3.25 -4.95
C ALA A 16 -8.98 -3.93 -4.38
N VAL A 17 -8.50 -4.94 -5.10
CA VAL A 17 -7.17 -5.49 -4.86
C VAL A 17 -6.18 -4.49 -5.44
N ILE A 18 -5.35 -3.90 -4.60
CA ILE A 18 -4.41 -2.86 -5.04
C ILE A 18 -3.02 -3.41 -5.35
N ALA A 19 -2.72 -4.61 -4.89
CA ALA A 19 -1.47 -5.28 -5.21
C ALA A 19 -1.61 -6.77 -4.96
N SER A 20 -0.84 -7.57 -5.71
CA SER A 20 -0.76 -9.00 -5.50
C SER A 20 0.58 -9.50 -6.04
N GLY A 21 0.98 -10.68 -5.61
CA GLY A 21 2.23 -11.25 -6.06
C GLY A 21 2.54 -12.56 -5.35
N THR A 22 3.78 -12.98 -5.50
CA THR A 22 4.31 -14.15 -4.79
C THR A 22 5.61 -13.75 -4.12
N THR A 23 5.73 -14.03 -2.84
CA THR A 23 6.90 -13.70 -2.04
C THR A 23 7.20 -14.87 -1.12
N ASP A 24 8.45 -15.30 -1.06
CA ASP A 24 8.87 -16.46 -0.28
C ASP A 24 8.03 -17.70 -0.60
N GLY A 25 7.65 -17.87 -1.86
CA GLY A 25 6.87 -19.03 -2.30
C GLY A 25 5.38 -18.96 -1.99
N HIS A 26 4.89 -17.86 -1.43
CA HIS A 26 3.49 -17.69 -1.06
C HIS A 26 2.83 -16.62 -1.88
N SER A 27 1.65 -16.93 -2.43
CA SER A 27 0.82 -15.95 -3.11
C SER A 27 0.14 -15.05 -2.07
N TRP A 28 0.04 -13.78 -2.40
CA TRP A 28 -0.57 -12.80 -1.50
C TRP A 28 -1.31 -11.72 -2.29
N SER A 29 -2.19 -11.01 -1.60
CA SER A 29 -2.85 -9.82 -2.13
C SER A 29 -3.11 -8.84 -1.00
N VAL A 30 -3.21 -7.56 -1.36
CA VAL A 30 -3.64 -6.49 -0.46
C VAL A 30 -4.88 -5.86 -1.07
N THR A 31 -5.94 -5.81 -0.29
CA THR A 31 -7.22 -5.25 -0.69
C THR A 31 -7.45 -3.94 0.05
N ALA A 32 -7.93 -2.93 -0.66
CA ALA A 32 -8.30 -1.65 -0.06
C ALA A 32 -9.80 -1.45 -0.13
N TYR A 33 -10.34 -0.80 0.89
CA TYR A 33 -11.74 -0.45 1.03
C TYR A 33 -11.82 1.04 1.31
N VAL A 34 -12.59 1.78 0.53
CA VAL A 34 -12.80 3.21 0.73
C VAL A 34 -14.27 3.46 1.00
N GLY A 35 -14.55 4.15 2.07
CA GLY A 35 -15.93 4.45 2.48
C GLY A 35 -16.03 5.77 3.23
N PRO A 36 -17.23 6.12 3.70
CA PRO A 36 -17.41 7.35 4.45
C PRO A 36 -16.66 7.36 5.78
N TRP A 37 -16.28 6.18 6.26
CA TRP A 37 -15.53 6.00 7.52
C TRP A 37 -14.01 6.06 7.30
N GLY A 38 -13.53 6.22 6.07
CA GLY A 38 -12.09 6.30 5.77
C GLY A 38 -11.61 5.24 4.79
N THR A 39 -10.32 4.99 4.80
CA THR A 39 -9.65 4.01 3.94
C THR A 39 -9.07 2.89 4.79
N CYS A 40 -9.37 1.65 4.43
CA CYS A 40 -8.90 0.48 5.13
C CYS A 40 -8.15 -0.46 4.20
N PHE A 41 -7.19 -1.19 4.76
CA PHE A 41 -6.38 -2.15 4.03
C PHE A 41 -6.48 -3.51 4.71
N SER A 42 -6.56 -4.57 3.91
CA SER A 42 -6.56 -5.94 4.40
C SER A 42 -5.44 -6.70 3.71
N THR A 43 -4.61 -7.39 4.48
CA THR A 43 -3.45 -8.12 3.97
C THR A 43 -3.60 -9.62 4.19
N ALA A 44 -2.75 -10.40 3.53
CA ALA A 44 -2.70 -11.85 3.70
C ALA A 44 -2.25 -12.26 5.11
N ALA A 45 -1.69 -11.35 5.88
CA ALA A 45 -1.35 -11.61 7.28
C ALA A 45 -2.58 -11.63 8.19
N GLY A 46 -3.77 -11.36 7.64
CA GLY A 46 -5.00 -11.37 8.39
C GLY A 46 -5.28 -10.09 9.16
N GLU A 47 -4.46 -9.09 8.98
CA GLU A 47 -4.62 -7.80 9.67
C GLU A 47 -5.34 -6.81 8.79
N SER A 48 -6.10 -5.95 9.43
CA SER A 48 -6.74 -4.81 8.79
C SER A 48 -6.34 -3.55 9.50
N ALA A 49 -6.08 -2.51 8.73
CA ALA A 49 -5.74 -1.20 9.27
C ALA A 49 -6.55 -0.14 8.54
N CYS A 50 -7.04 0.82 9.29
CA CYS A 50 -7.87 1.89 8.73
C CYS A 50 -7.31 3.25 9.13
N THR A 51 -7.50 4.20 8.24
CA THR A 51 -7.12 5.60 8.50
C THR A 51 -8.37 6.44 8.75
N ALA A 52 -8.17 7.71 9.07
CA ALA A 52 -9.27 8.63 9.29
C ALA A 52 -10.09 8.84 8.01
N THR A 53 -11.22 9.51 8.18
CA THR A 53 -12.17 9.77 7.08
C THR A 53 -11.69 10.81 6.08
N VAL A 54 -10.58 11.47 6.35
CA VAL A 54 -10.01 12.47 5.43
C VAL A 54 -9.36 11.75 4.26
N PRO A 55 -9.58 12.19 3.02
CA PRO A 55 -8.93 11.59 1.86
C PRO A 55 -7.40 11.59 1.99
N MET A 56 -6.80 10.51 1.54
CA MET A 56 -5.35 10.36 1.59
C MET A 56 -4.76 10.97 0.33
N THR A 57 -4.10 12.10 0.46
CA THR A 57 -3.62 12.87 -0.69
C THR A 57 -2.11 13.02 -0.75
N SER A 58 -1.40 12.66 0.29
CA SER A 58 0.07 12.70 0.31
C SER A 58 0.66 11.34 0.05
N THR A 59 1.90 11.31 -0.41
CA THR A 59 2.60 10.05 -0.67
C THR A 59 3.35 9.59 0.56
N GLY A 60 3.09 8.36 0.99
CA GLY A 60 3.81 7.79 2.11
C GLY A 60 3.22 6.46 2.56
N VAL A 61 3.98 5.78 3.40
CA VAL A 61 3.57 4.52 4.00
C VAL A 61 2.57 4.82 5.11
N VAL A 62 1.45 4.14 5.07
CA VAL A 62 0.39 4.22 6.09
C VAL A 62 0.57 3.14 7.13
N GLY A 63 0.97 1.95 6.71
CA GLY A 63 1.15 0.87 7.64
C GLY A 63 1.92 -0.30 7.06
N ILE A 64 2.30 -1.20 7.95
CA ILE A 64 2.98 -2.44 7.63
C ILE A 64 2.33 -3.56 8.43
N ALA A 65 2.30 -4.75 7.86
CA ALA A 65 1.70 -5.92 8.49
C ALA A 65 2.48 -7.18 8.18
N GLY A 66 2.54 -8.07 9.15
CA GLY A 66 3.14 -9.39 8.99
C GLY A 66 4.63 -9.43 9.29
N ASN A 67 5.09 -10.62 9.60
CA ASN A 67 6.50 -11.00 9.57
C ASN A 67 6.78 -11.55 8.19
N PRO A 68 8.02 -11.73 7.75
CA PRO A 68 8.23 -12.09 6.35
C PRO A 68 7.27 -13.15 5.84
N PRO A 69 6.52 -12.87 4.76
CA PRO A 69 6.52 -11.62 4.01
C PRO A 69 5.86 -10.48 4.79
N GLN A 70 6.49 -9.31 4.69
CA GLN A 70 6.00 -8.10 5.33
C GLN A 70 5.29 -7.25 4.28
N PHE A 71 4.06 -6.88 4.55
CA PHE A 71 3.25 -6.09 3.62
C PHE A 71 3.31 -4.62 3.98
N VAL A 72 3.63 -3.80 3.01
CA VAL A 72 3.73 -2.35 3.16
C VAL A 72 2.65 -1.74 2.28
N TYR A 73 1.85 -0.85 2.84
CA TYR A 73 0.77 -0.21 2.09
C TYR A 73 0.70 1.27 2.43
N GLY A 74 0.20 2.03 1.50
CA GLY A 74 0.14 3.47 1.69
C GLY A 74 -0.65 4.18 0.60
N SER A 75 -0.52 5.50 0.61
CA SER A 75 -1.17 6.38 -0.32
C SER A 75 -0.16 7.11 -1.18
N ALA A 76 -0.63 7.64 -2.30
CA ALA A 76 0.18 8.43 -3.21
C ALA A 76 -0.58 9.69 -3.64
N ALA A 77 0.16 10.75 -3.87
CA ALA A 77 -0.41 11.99 -4.41
C ALA A 77 -0.96 11.74 -5.81
N ALA A 78 -1.87 12.59 -6.26
CA ALA A 78 -2.60 12.41 -7.50
C ALA A 78 -1.68 12.30 -8.73
N SER A 79 -0.53 12.97 -8.71
CA SER A 79 0.41 12.96 -9.83
C SER A 79 1.31 11.71 -9.88
N VAL A 80 1.32 10.89 -8.84
CA VAL A 80 2.17 9.69 -8.79
C VAL A 80 1.60 8.61 -9.67
N SER A 81 2.44 8.01 -10.50
CA SER A 81 2.05 6.89 -11.35
C SER A 81 2.60 5.55 -10.85
N TYR A 82 3.77 5.56 -10.24
CA TYR A 82 4.38 4.34 -9.70
C TYR A 82 5.46 4.69 -8.68
N LEU A 83 5.85 3.69 -7.91
CA LEU A 83 7.00 3.78 -7.02
C LEU A 83 8.08 2.80 -7.48
N ILE A 84 9.34 3.18 -7.28
CA ILE A 84 10.44 2.24 -7.34
C ILE A 84 10.89 1.99 -5.90
N VAL A 85 10.89 0.73 -5.51
CA VAL A 85 11.31 0.28 -4.18
C VAL A 85 12.72 -0.26 -4.31
N ARG A 86 13.65 0.33 -3.59
CA ARG A 86 15.05 -0.11 -3.57
C ARG A 86 15.37 -0.77 -2.25
N LEU A 87 16.05 -1.91 -2.33
CA LEU A 87 16.41 -2.72 -1.16
C LEU A 87 17.87 -2.52 -0.83
N THR A 88 18.22 -2.86 0.41
CA THR A 88 19.61 -2.71 0.88
C THR A 88 20.59 -3.63 0.18
N ASP A 89 20.11 -4.71 -0.47
CA ASP A 89 20.95 -5.62 -1.24
C ASP A 89 21.21 -5.15 -2.68
N GLY A 90 20.75 -3.96 -3.05
CA GLY A 90 20.92 -3.40 -4.38
C GLY A 90 19.81 -3.74 -5.36
N ARG A 91 18.91 -4.62 -5.01
CA ARG A 91 17.77 -4.95 -5.86
C ARG A 91 16.73 -3.86 -5.81
N SER A 92 15.91 -3.80 -6.84
CA SER A 92 14.77 -2.89 -6.86
C SER A 92 13.60 -3.53 -7.59
N PHE A 93 12.41 -3.04 -7.33
CA PHE A 93 11.22 -3.44 -8.05
C PHE A 93 10.24 -2.29 -8.12
N ARG A 94 9.27 -2.42 -9.01
CA ARG A 94 8.26 -1.40 -9.24
C ARG A 94 6.99 -1.76 -8.48
N ALA A 95 6.43 -0.80 -7.76
CA ALA A 95 5.12 -0.92 -7.16
C ALA A 95 4.14 -0.01 -7.89
N GLY A 96 3.04 -0.56 -8.37
CA GLY A 96 2.01 0.19 -9.05
C GLY A 96 1.16 0.99 -8.07
N VAL A 97 0.55 2.04 -8.57
CA VAL A 97 -0.38 2.86 -7.81
C VAL A 97 -1.77 2.70 -8.43
N VAL A 98 -2.75 2.37 -7.61
CA VAL A 98 -4.11 2.08 -8.06
C VAL A 98 -5.04 3.20 -7.62
N PRO A 99 -5.75 3.83 -8.56
CA PRO A 99 -6.78 4.80 -8.20
C PRO A 99 -8.02 4.05 -7.71
N ILE A 100 -8.57 4.53 -6.60
CA ILE A 100 -9.79 3.97 -6.02
C ILE A 100 -10.56 5.08 -5.31
N ASP A 101 -11.76 5.37 -5.81
CA ASP A 101 -12.67 6.37 -5.23
C ASP A 101 -11.99 7.70 -4.92
N GLY A 102 -11.24 8.24 -5.88
CA GLY A 102 -10.58 9.54 -5.75
C GLY A 102 -9.26 9.51 -4.99
N GLU A 103 -8.84 8.36 -4.51
CA GLU A 103 -7.56 8.18 -3.83
C GLU A 103 -6.64 7.33 -4.69
N LYS A 104 -5.33 7.46 -4.47
CA LYS A 104 -4.35 6.58 -5.07
C LYS A 104 -3.64 5.81 -3.97
N LEU A 105 -3.63 4.50 -4.09
CA LEU A 105 -3.12 3.61 -3.06
C LEU A 105 -2.11 2.65 -3.67
N PHE A 106 -1.15 2.21 -2.84
CA PHE A 106 -0.16 1.23 -3.26
C PHE A 106 0.08 0.22 -2.15
N ALA A 107 0.64 -0.92 -2.55
CA ALA A 107 1.13 -1.90 -1.60
C ALA A 107 2.24 -2.72 -2.26
N PHE A 108 3.11 -3.28 -1.43
CA PHE A 108 4.14 -4.22 -1.88
C PHE A 108 4.52 -5.14 -0.72
N ALA A 109 5.25 -6.20 -1.02
CA ALA A 109 5.70 -7.14 -0.01
C ALA A 109 7.22 -7.21 0.01
N LEU A 110 7.78 -7.33 1.21
CA LEU A 110 9.19 -7.61 1.43
C LEU A 110 9.31 -9.03 1.96
N GLY A 111 10.12 -9.83 1.29
CA GLY A 111 10.36 -11.19 1.69
C GLY A 111 11.41 -11.30 2.79
N LYS A 112 11.64 -12.54 3.21
CA LYS A 112 12.64 -12.84 4.23
C LYS A 112 14.02 -12.33 3.80
N GLY A 113 14.66 -11.59 4.68
CA GLY A 113 15.98 -11.02 4.40
C GLY A 113 15.97 -9.75 3.56
N GLN A 114 14.82 -9.31 3.08
CA GLN A 114 14.72 -8.07 2.32
C GLN A 114 14.46 -6.89 3.25
N THR A 115 15.22 -5.82 3.05
CA THR A 115 15.08 -4.60 3.85
C THR A 115 14.99 -3.42 2.91
N LEU A 116 14.05 -2.54 3.18
CA LEU A 116 13.87 -1.33 2.41
C LEU A 116 15.05 -0.39 2.61
N ARG A 117 15.61 0.09 1.51
CA ARG A 117 16.55 1.19 1.52
C ARG A 117 15.84 2.51 1.24
N ARG A 118 15.02 2.54 0.18
CA ARG A 118 14.31 3.76 -0.24
C ARG A 118 13.17 3.39 -1.19
N TRP A 119 12.08 4.10 -1.08
CA TRP A 119 11.10 4.15 -2.16
C TRP A 119 11.13 5.56 -2.78
N THR A 120 10.88 5.62 -4.07
CA THR A 120 10.80 6.90 -4.79
C THR A 120 9.54 6.88 -5.64
N ALA A 121 8.77 7.95 -5.56
CA ALA A 121 7.53 8.11 -6.33
C ALA A 121 7.82 8.90 -7.60
N TYR A 122 7.27 8.44 -8.71
CA TYR A 122 7.48 9.01 -10.03
C TYR A 122 6.14 9.36 -10.68
N ASP A 123 6.13 10.42 -11.48
CA ASP A 123 4.96 10.75 -12.31
C ASP A 123 4.98 9.92 -13.61
N ALA A 124 3.95 10.13 -14.45
CA ALA A 124 3.83 9.40 -15.71
C ALA A 124 4.97 9.68 -16.70
N ALA A 125 5.64 10.79 -16.55
CA ALA A 125 6.79 11.16 -17.39
C ALA A 125 8.11 10.62 -16.85
N GLY A 126 8.09 9.91 -15.71
CA GLY A 126 9.28 9.35 -15.11
C GLY A 126 10.09 10.31 -14.25
N ARG A 127 9.50 11.44 -13.85
CA ARG A 127 10.17 12.38 -12.95
C ARG A 127 9.93 11.98 -11.50
N ALA A 128 11.00 12.03 -10.71
CA ALA A 128 10.91 11.78 -9.28
C ALA A 128 10.20 12.93 -8.58
N LEU A 129 9.20 12.60 -7.78
CA LEU A 129 8.37 13.58 -7.08
C LEU A 129 8.68 13.62 -5.58
N SER A 130 8.84 12.46 -4.96
CA SER A 130 9.12 12.36 -3.54
C SER A 130 9.74 11.01 -3.24
N TRP A 131 10.30 10.87 -2.05
CA TRP A 131 10.93 9.62 -1.63
C TRP A 131 10.87 9.47 -0.12
N GLY A 132 11.04 8.23 0.36
CA GLY A 132 11.13 7.91 1.76
C GLY A 132 12.06 6.73 1.99
N SER A 133 12.63 6.65 3.18
CA SER A 133 13.64 5.63 3.51
C SER A 133 13.29 4.80 4.75
N SER A 134 12.14 5.03 5.34
CA SER A 134 11.72 4.26 6.51
C SER A 134 10.29 3.75 6.35
N LEU A 135 10.00 2.71 7.05
CA LEU A 135 8.66 2.13 7.11
C LEU A 135 7.95 2.52 8.41
#